data_d3a52b7db79682a75fc6b644c69539ba
#
_entry.id   d3a52b7db79682a75fc6b644c69539ba
#
_cell.length_a   1.000
_cell.length_b   1.000
_cell.length_c   1.000
_cell.angle_alpha   90.00
_cell.angle_beta   90.00
_cell.angle_gamma   90.00
#
_symmetry.space_group_name_H-M   'P 1'
#
loop_
_entity.id
_entity.type
_entity.pdbx_description
1 polymer ?
#
loop_
_entity_poly.entity_id
_entity_poly.type
_entity_poly.pdbx_seq_one_letter_code
_entity_poly.pdbx_strand_id
1 'polypeptide(L)'
;FLTILTTFYGFNAKFSTPVTDDMLNEEADFGNSLLSDGDYVISAYDNIIRNISEKEGHDWRLMSAIAYHESRFTPDITSRSGAKGLMQIMPSVARQFDVPAGDMANPETNIWLANKLMSKIKSTLRFPAGTSDKDRMSIILACYNSGIGHVNDARRLARVNGEDPNSWEVVARYLQLKAQPEYYENEVVKCGRFTGSRQTLAYVNDVIGRYDKYCRVAVR
;
A
#
# COMPACT_ATOMS: atom_id res chain seq x y z
N PHE A 1 13.21 -20.66 -0.32
CA PHE A 1 13.62 -19.37 -0.89
C PHE A 1 12.54 -18.97 -1.89
N LEU A 2 11.48 -18.32 -1.42
CA LEU A 2 10.37 -17.95 -2.28
C LEU A 2 10.54 -16.50 -2.67
N THR A 3 11.01 -16.31 -3.89
CA THR A 3 10.98 -15.05 -4.62
C THR A 3 9.51 -14.67 -4.75
N ILE A 4 9.06 -13.63 -4.03
CA ILE A 4 7.79 -13.00 -4.33
C ILE A 4 8.01 -12.21 -5.63
N LEU A 5 7.91 -12.91 -6.74
CA LEU A 5 7.78 -12.31 -8.05
C LEU A 5 6.30 -11.88 -8.16
N THR A 6 5.97 -10.73 -7.62
CA THR A 6 4.70 -10.09 -7.93
C THR A 6 4.80 -9.51 -9.33
N THR A 7 4.60 -10.37 -10.31
CA THR A 7 4.26 -9.92 -11.66
C THR A 7 2.84 -9.37 -11.64
N PHE A 8 2.67 -8.14 -11.20
CA PHE A 8 1.44 -7.36 -11.36
C PHE A 8 1.23 -6.96 -12.83
N TYR A 9 1.43 -7.90 -13.76
CA TYR A 9 1.07 -7.71 -15.14
C TYR A 9 -0.41 -8.05 -15.31
N GLY A 10 -1.27 -7.05 -15.29
CA GLY A 10 -2.64 -7.23 -15.74
C GLY A 10 -3.75 -6.50 -15.02
N PHE A 11 -3.53 -5.86 -13.88
CA PHE A 11 -4.59 -5.08 -13.23
C PHE A 11 -4.77 -3.69 -13.90
N ASN A 12 -3.73 -3.17 -14.55
CA ASN A 12 -3.73 -1.80 -15.10
C ASN A 12 -4.42 -1.61 -16.44
N ALA A 13 -4.88 -2.66 -17.14
CA ALA A 13 -5.47 -2.45 -18.47
C ALA A 13 -6.94 -1.97 -18.44
N LYS A 14 -7.61 -2.01 -17.28
CA LYS A 14 -9.01 -1.56 -17.15
C LYS A 14 -9.22 -0.35 -16.22
N PHE A 15 -8.20 0.07 -15.46
CA PHE A 15 -8.35 1.13 -14.44
C PHE A 15 -7.31 2.23 -14.57
N SER A 16 -6.72 2.42 -15.75
CA SER A 16 -5.75 3.49 -16.03
C SER A 16 -6.39 4.82 -16.43
N THR A 17 -7.68 5.02 -16.16
CA THR A 17 -8.23 6.38 -16.21
C THR A 17 -7.74 7.13 -14.98
N PRO A 18 -7.11 8.30 -15.13
CA PRO A 18 -6.82 9.15 -13.99
C PRO A 18 -8.14 9.41 -13.24
N VAL A 19 -8.08 9.22 -11.91
CA VAL A 19 -9.21 9.58 -11.04
C VAL A 19 -9.39 11.08 -11.18
N THR A 20 -10.44 11.49 -11.87
CA THR A 20 -10.78 12.90 -12.03
C THR A 20 -11.37 13.42 -10.73
N ASP A 21 -11.24 14.72 -10.47
CA ASP A 21 -11.90 15.35 -9.32
C ASP A 21 -13.41 15.14 -9.32
N ASP A 22 -14.01 14.94 -10.49
CA ASP A 22 -15.43 14.59 -10.66
C ASP A 22 -15.79 13.23 -10.04
N MET A 23 -14.94 12.21 -10.20
CA MET A 23 -15.17 10.89 -9.59
C MET A 23 -15.10 10.92 -8.05
N LEU A 24 -14.31 11.84 -7.49
CA LEU A 24 -14.24 12.03 -6.05
C LEU A 24 -15.45 12.82 -5.53
N ASN A 25 -15.95 13.74 -6.34
CA ASN A 25 -17.17 14.47 -6.04
C ASN A 25 -18.40 13.56 -6.10
N GLU A 26 -18.44 12.61 -7.04
CA GLU A 26 -19.50 11.60 -7.10
C GLU A 26 -19.48 10.66 -5.90
N GLU A 27 -18.30 10.20 -5.43
CA GLU A 27 -18.19 9.39 -4.22
C GLU A 27 -18.57 10.18 -2.94
N ALA A 28 -18.19 11.45 -2.88
CA ALA A 28 -18.56 12.33 -1.76
C ALA A 28 -20.06 12.64 -1.78
N ASP A 29 -20.66 12.79 -2.96
CA ASP A 29 -22.07 13.06 -3.13
C ASP A 29 -22.93 11.83 -2.82
N PHE A 30 -22.47 10.63 -3.21
CA PHE A 30 -23.11 9.37 -2.85
C PHE A 30 -23.05 9.12 -1.33
N GLY A 31 -21.92 9.42 -0.69
CA GLY A 31 -21.76 9.38 0.75
C GLY A 31 -22.69 10.38 1.47
N ASN A 32 -22.79 11.60 0.97
CA ASN A 32 -23.63 12.65 1.53
C ASN A 32 -25.14 12.32 1.52
N SER A 33 -25.60 11.55 0.53
CA SER A 33 -27.02 11.18 0.44
C SER A 33 -27.47 10.17 1.51
N LEU A 34 -26.53 9.51 2.20
CA LEU A 34 -26.80 8.53 3.24
C LEU A 34 -26.60 9.06 4.67
N LEU A 35 -26.19 10.31 4.83
CA LEU A 35 -25.85 10.89 6.14
C LEU A 35 -26.95 11.74 6.71
N SER A 36 -27.36 11.44 7.94
CA SER A 36 -28.28 12.26 8.73
C SER A 36 -27.58 13.29 9.65
N ASP A 37 -26.22 13.33 9.76
CA ASP A 37 -25.56 14.10 10.82
C ASP A 37 -24.15 14.66 10.48
N GLY A 38 -23.84 14.98 9.24
CA GLY A 38 -22.60 15.71 8.89
C GLY A 38 -21.30 14.91 8.96
N ASP A 39 -21.35 13.62 9.23
CA ASP A 39 -20.21 12.72 9.13
C ASP A 39 -20.00 12.30 7.67
N TYR A 40 -18.84 12.58 7.13
CA TYR A 40 -18.49 12.12 5.79
C TYR A 40 -18.18 10.62 5.79
N VAL A 41 -18.85 9.87 4.90
CA VAL A 41 -18.61 8.45 4.64
C VAL A 41 -17.72 8.32 3.40
N ILE A 42 -16.63 7.58 3.54
CA ILE A 42 -15.72 7.26 2.43
C ILE A 42 -16.25 6.04 1.65
N SER A 43 -16.74 5.04 2.39
CA SER A 43 -17.25 3.79 1.83
C SER A 43 -18.19 3.06 2.80
N ALA A 44 -18.94 2.08 2.29
CA ALA A 44 -19.75 1.18 3.13
C ALA A 44 -18.92 0.39 4.17
N TYR A 45 -17.59 0.39 4.05
CA TYR A 45 -16.68 -0.32 4.94
C TYR A 45 -16.07 0.55 6.03
N ASP A 46 -16.41 1.83 6.13
CA ASP A 46 -15.80 2.79 7.06
C ASP A 46 -15.79 2.30 8.50
N ASN A 47 -16.93 1.79 8.99
CA ASN A 47 -17.02 1.31 10.37
C ASN A 47 -16.06 0.15 10.65
N ILE A 48 -15.95 -0.81 9.72
CA ILE A 48 -15.05 -1.97 9.88
C ILE A 48 -13.60 -1.52 9.75
N ILE A 49 -13.27 -0.70 8.74
CA ILE A 49 -11.91 -0.19 8.53
C ILE A 49 -11.49 0.63 9.75
N ARG A 50 -12.34 1.55 10.23
CA ARG A 50 -12.04 2.38 11.40
C ARG A 50 -11.79 1.54 12.64
N ASN A 51 -12.72 0.67 13.00
CA ASN A 51 -12.62 -0.16 14.20
C ASN A 51 -11.36 -1.03 14.24
N ILE A 52 -11.00 -1.65 13.12
CA ILE A 52 -9.82 -2.51 13.04
C ILE A 52 -8.55 -1.66 13.03
N SER A 53 -8.51 -0.59 12.23
CA SER A 53 -7.31 0.24 12.08
C SER A 53 -6.96 0.97 13.38
N GLU A 54 -7.91 1.53 14.09
CA GLU A 54 -7.68 2.21 15.37
C GLU A 54 -7.16 1.24 16.44
N LYS A 55 -7.70 0.01 16.51
CA LYS A 55 -7.19 -1.04 17.41
C LYS A 55 -5.73 -1.43 17.12
N GLU A 56 -5.34 -1.38 15.86
CA GLU A 56 -3.96 -1.68 15.42
C GLU A 56 -3.05 -0.43 15.40
N GLY A 57 -3.57 0.74 15.80
CA GLY A 57 -2.81 2.00 15.88
C GLY A 57 -2.54 2.62 14.50
N HIS A 58 -3.45 2.45 13.55
CA HIS A 58 -3.36 3.03 12.21
C HIS A 58 -4.46 4.05 11.96
N ASP A 59 -4.16 5.06 11.14
CA ASP A 59 -5.18 5.98 10.65
C ASP A 59 -6.09 5.24 9.65
N TRP A 60 -7.37 5.14 9.97
CA TRP A 60 -8.36 4.45 9.16
C TRP A 60 -8.53 5.07 7.77
N ARG A 61 -8.31 6.40 7.62
CA ARG A 61 -8.39 7.11 6.34
C ARG A 61 -7.25 6.68 5.41
N LEU A 62 -6.06 6.42 5.96
CA LEU A 62 -4.96 5.84 5.20
C LEU A 62 -5.30 4.41 4.75
N MET A 63 -5.86 3.60 5.62
CA MET A 63 -6.27 2.24 5.27
C MET A 63 -7.41 2.23 4.25
N SER A 64 -8.34 3.20 4.33
CA SER A 64 -9.38 3.41 3.29
C SER A 64 -8.78 3.84 1.95
N ALA A 65 -7.76 4.73 1.95
CA ALA A 65 -7.06 5.11 0.73
C ALA A 65 -6.35 3.92 0.06
N ILE A 66 -5.76 3.02 0.87
CA ILE A 66 -5.21 1.76 0.39
C ILE A 66 -6.31 0.88 -0.19
N ALA A 67 -7.41 0.64 0.52
CA ALA A 67 -8.53 -0.19 0.05
C ALA A 67 -9.10 0.30 -1.28
N TYR A 68 -9.26 1.61 -1.41
CA TYR A 68 -9.70 2.21 -2.67
C TYR A 68 -8.72 1.93 -3.81
N HIS A 69 -7.42 2.10 -3.60
CA HIS A 69 -6.42 1.84 -4.63
C HIS A 69 -6.38 0.36 -5.01
N GLU A 70 -6.47 -0.53 -4.03
CA GLU A 70 -6.35 -1.98 -4.24
C GLU A 70 -7.57 -2.58 -4.96
N SER A 71 -8.79 -2.17 -4.61
CA SER A 71 -10.00 -2.84 -5.08
C SER A 71 -11.17 -1.92 -5.45
N ARG A 72 -11.07 -0.60 -5.25
CA ARG A 72 -12.22 0.31 -5.28
C ARG A 72 -13.33 -0.16 -4.33
N PHE A 73 -12.96 -0.63 -3.16
CA PHE A 73 -13.86 -1.21 -2.16
C PHE A 73 -14.66 -2.44 -2.66
N THR A 74 -14.13 -3.19 -3.64
CA THR A 74 -14.76 -4.41 -4.15
C THR A 74 -14.26 -5.64 -3.38
N PRO A 75 -15.10 -6.35 -2.59
CA PRO A 75 -14.64 -7.41 -1.69
C PRO A 75 -14.28 -8.73 -2.41
N ASP A 76 -14.95 -9.05 -3.50
CA ASP A 76 -14.85 -10.37 -4.16
C ASP A 76 -13.85 -10.39 -5.33
N ILE A 77 -12.87 -9.49 -5.30
CA ILE A 77 -11.89 -9.38 -6.37
C ILE A 77 -10.67 -10.25 -6.10
N THR A 78 -10.23 -10.97 -7.13
CA THR A 78 -8.97 -11.72 -7.10
C THR A 78 -8.10 -11.28 -8.27
N SER A 79 -6.86 -10.84 -7.98
CA SER A 79 -5.90 -10.47 -9.01
C SER A 79 -5.32 -11.68 -9.73
N ARG A 80 -4.67 -11.47 -10.88
CA ARG A 80 -3.96 -12.54 -11.62
C ARG A 80 -2.85 -13.20 -10.80
N SER A 81 -2.24 -12.47 -9.88
CA SER A 81 -1.21 -12.98 -8.96
C SER A 81 -1.78 -13.64 -7.71
N GLY A 82 -3.11 -13.70 -7.57
CA GLY A 82 -3.80 -14.35 -6.45
C GLY A 82 -4.00 -13.47 -5.22
N ALA A 83 -3.78 -12.15 -5.32
CA ALA A 83 -4.17 -11.22 -4.26
C ALA A 83 -5.70 -11.16 -4.16
N LYS A 84 -6.25 -11.10 -2.94
CA LYS A 84 -7.69 -11.22 -2.70
C LYS A 84 -8.27 -10.09 -1.86
N GLY A 85 -9.52 -9.76 -2.14
CA GLY A 85 -10.38 -8.93 -1.30
C GLY A 85 -10.11 -7.44 -1.38
N LEU A 86 -10.75 -6.69 -0.49
CA LEU A 86 -10.70 -5.23 -0.41
C LEU A 86 -9.28 -4.65 -0.38
N MET A 87 -8.39 -5.30 0.34
CA MET A 87 -7.02 -4.86 0.58
C MET A 87 -5.98 -5.60 -0.26
N GLN A 88 -6.43 -6.42 -1.22
CA GLN A 88 -5.61 -7.23 -2.12
C GLN A 88 -4.46 -7.97 -1.41
N ILE A 89 -4.82 -8.73 -0.39
CA ILE A 89 -3.86 -9.50 0.41
C ILE A 89 -3.40 -10.74 -0.33
N MET A 90 -2.09 -10.93 -0.38
CA MET A 90 -1.48 -12.14 -0.96
C MET A 90 -1.64 -13.35 -0.03
N PRO A 91 -1.84 -14.57 -0.57
CA PRO A 91 -1.91 -15.79 0.24
C PRO A 91 -0.68 -16.02 1.13
N SER A 92 0.50 -15.55 0.71
CA SER A 92 1.71 -15.60 1.51
C SER A 92 1.63 -14.73 2.77
N VAL A 93 0.88 -13.63 2.73
CA VAL A 93 0.65 -12.77 3.90
C VAL A 93 -0.32 -13.47 4.86
N ALA A 94 -1.44 -14.01 4.34
CA ALA A 94 -2.40 -14.75 5.17
C ALA A 94 -1.74 -15.90 5.95
N ARG A 95 -0.90 -16.68 5.29
CA ARG A 95 -0.11 -17.75 5.95
C ARG A 95 0.80 -17.27 7.07
N GLN A 96 1.33 -16.05 7.01
CA GLN A 96 2.17 -15.48 8.08
C GLN A 96 1.40 -15.21 9.36
N PHE A 97 0.08 -15.10 9.27
CA PHE A 97 -0.82 -14.82 10.39
C PHE A 97 -1.80 -15.98 10.65
N ASP A 98 -1.46 -17.18 10.14
CA ASP A 98 -2.23 -18.41 10.31
C ASP A 98 -3.70 -18.33 9.86
N VAL A 99 -3.99 -17.49 8.84
CA VAL A 99 -5.33 -17.34 8.28
C VAL A 99 -5.51 -18.29 7.10
N PRO A 100 -6.56 -19.13 7.11
CA PRO A 100 -6.89 -20.04 6.01
C PRO A 100 -7.17 -19.26 4.71
N ALA A 101 -6.78 -19.85 3.57
CA ALA A 101 -6.99 -19.20 2.27
C ALA A 101 -8.47 -18.95 1.91
N GLY A 102 -9.39 -19.73 2.49
CA GLY A 102 -10.84 -19.56 2.33
C GLY A 102 -11.37 -18.29 2.99
N ASP A 103 -10.74 -17.85 4.08
CA ASP A 103 -11.22 -16.72 4.89
C ASP A 103 -10.68 -15.37 4.41
N MET A 104 -9.72 -15.39 3.47
CA MET A 104 -9.06 -14.16 2.99
C MET A 104 -9.99 -13.19 2.28
N ALA A 105 -11.08 -13.67 1.66
CA ALA A 105 -12.03 -12.81 0.95
C ALA A 105 -13.06 -12.17 1.88
N ASN A 106 -13.21 -12.68 3.13
CA ASN A 106 -14.07 -12.04 4.12
C ASN A 106 -13.56 -10.61 4.39
N PRO A 107 -14.40 -9.57 4.25
CA PRO A 107 -13.96 -8.19 4.39
C PRO A 107 -13.26 -7.86 5.72
N GLU A 108 -13.80 -8.33 6.84
CA GLU A 108 -13.24 -8.09 8.17
C GLU A 108 -11.86 -8.74 8.31
N THR A 109 -11.73 -10.02 7.94
CA THR A 109 -10.46 -10.75 7.94
C THR A 109 -9.44 -10.09 7.01
N ASN A 110 -9.88 -9.65 5.84
CA ASN A 110 -9.02 -9.04 4.84
C ASN A 110 -8.46 -7.68 5.32
N ILE A 111 -9.31 -6.84 5.91
CA ILE A 111 -8.90 -5.57 6.53
C ILE A 111 -7.96 -5.82 7.72
N TRP A 112 -8.27 -6.81 8.55
CA TRP A 112 -7.40 -7.18 9.67
C TRP A 112 -6.02 -7.61 9.19
N LEU A 113 -5.93 -8.49 8.18
CA LEU A 113 -4.65 -8.91 7.58
C LEU A 113 -3.84 -7.74 7.05
N ALA A 114 -4.49 -6.79 6.40
CA ALA A 114 -3.83 -5.58 5.90
C ALA A 114 -3.24 -4.73 7.03
N ASN A 115 -3.98 -4.56 8.12
CA ASN A 115 -3.50 -3.85 9.31
C ASN A 115 -2.33 -4.58 9.98
N LYS A 116 -2.39 -5.92 10.09
CA LYS A 116 -1.26 -6.72 10.60
C LYS A 116 -0.02 -6.63 9.71
N LEU A 117 -0.19 -6.64 8.38
CA LEU A 117 0.91 -6.41 7.44
C LEU A 117 1.51 -5.02 7.64
N MET A 118 0.68 -3.98 7.78
CA MET A 118 1.12 -2.61 8.04
C MET A 118 1.91 -2.51 9.34
N SER A 119 1.44 -3.11 10.43
CA SER A 119 2.13 -3.18 11.72
C SER A 119 3.49 -3.88 11.58
N LYS A 120 3.55 -5.00 10.84
CA LYS A 120 4.79 -5.72 10.57
C LYS A 120 5.79 -4.89 9.77
N ILE A 121 5.33 -4.17 8.74
CA ILE A 121 6.19 -3.27 7.96
C ILE A 121 6.75 -2.18 8.87
N LYS A 122 5.91 -1.50 9.65
CA LYS A 122 6.33 -0.42 10.56
C LYS A 122 7.32 -0.91 11.61
N SER A 123 7.12 -2.09 12.18
CA SER A 123 8.02 -2.65 13.20
C SER A 123 9.38 -3.09 12.64
N THR A 124 9.42 -3.48 11.36
CA THR A 124 10.66 -3.92 10.69
C THR A 124 11.52 -2.74 10.22
N LEU A 125 10.89 -1.63 9.85
CA LEU A 125 11.59 -0.45 9.36
C LEU A 125 12.11 0.40 10.52
N ARG A 126 13.38 0.80 10.44
CA ARG A 126 14.00 1.74 11.37
C ARG A 126 14.23 3.06 10.64
N PHE A 127 13.72 4.14 11.24
CA PHE A 127 13.91 5.50 10.74
C PHE A 127 14.55 6.37 11.83
N PRO A 128 15.58 7.17 11.52
CA PRO A 128 16.09 8.21 12.41
C PRO A 128 15.01 9.24 12.78
N ALA A 129 15.17 9.91 13.89
CA ALA A 129 14.21 10.91 14.37
C ALA A 129 13.97 12.05 13.36
N GLY A 130 14.99 12.44 12.58
CA GLY A 130 14.90 13.49 11.57
C GLY A 130 14.25 13.10 10.24
N THR A 131 13.87 11.82 10.06
CA THR A 131 13.16 11.42 8.83
C THR A 131 11.78 12.07 8.77
N SER A 132 11.43 12.71 7.66
CA SER A 132 10.13 13.34 7.50
C SER A 132 8.98 12.33 7.52
N ASP A 133 7.79 12.74 7.96
CA ASP A 133 6.61 11.87 7.96
C ASP A 133 6.22 11.45 6.53
N LYS A 134 6.44 12.33 5.56
CA LYS A 134 6.21 12.03 4.14
C LYS A 134 7.13 10.92 3.65
N ASP A 135 8.42 10.99 3.96
CA ASP A 135 9.38 9.95 3.58
C ASP A 135 9.04 8.61 4.25
N ARG A 136 8.76 8.63 5.56
CA ARG A 136 8.33 7.44 6.30
C ARG A 136 7.11 6.79 5.67
N MET A 137 6.06 7.58 5.42
CA MET A 137 4.82 7.09 4.82
C MET A 137 5.07 6.52 3.44
N SER A 138 5.81 7.23 2.59
CA SER A 138 6.12 6.78 1.22
C SER A 138 6.88 5.46 1.20
N ILE A 139 7.91 5.32 2.04
CA ILE A 139 8.70 4.09 2.13
C ILE A 139 7.85 2.92 2.69
N ILE A 140 6.99 3.17 3.67
CA ILE A 140 6.06 2.16 4.21
C ILE A 140 5.08 1.70 3.13
N LEU A 141 4.46 2.62 2.40
CA LEU A 141 3.55 2.30 1.30
C LEU A 141 4.24 1.54 0.16
N ALA A 142 5.47 1.91 -0.18
CA ALA A 142 6.27 1.16 -1.14
C ALA A 142 6.52 -0.29 -0.67
N CYS A 143 6.78 -0.49 0.63
CA CYS A 143 6.90 -1.84 1.21
C CYS A 143 5.59 -2.63 1.15
N TYR A 144 4.45 -1.97 1.38
CA TYR A 144 3.14 -2.61 1.27
C TYR A 144 2.88 -3.12 -0.14
N ASN A 145 3.14 -2.30 -1.16
CA ASN A 145 2.90 -2.62 -2.56
C ASN A 145 3.94 -3.60 -3.15
N SER A 146 5.23 -3.32 -2.99
CA SER A 146 6.31 -4.08 -3.68
C SER A 146 7.01 -5.11 -2.80
N GLY A 147 6.66 -5.15 -1.52
CA GLY A 147 7.33 -5.99 -0.53
C GLY A 147 8.58 -5.35 0.07
N ILE A 148 8.75 -5.59 1.37
CA ILE A 148 9.81 -5.00 2.20
C ILE A 148 11.23 -5.35 1.72
N GLY A 149 11.39 -6.50 1.06
CA GLY A 149 12.68 -6.96 0.57
C GLY A 149 13.26 -6.05 -0.51
N HIS A 150 12.47 -5.71 -1.52
CA HIS A 150 12.92 -4.82 -2.61
C HIS A 150 13.19 -3.39 -2.14
N VAL A 151 12.37 -2.87 -1.23
CA VAL A 151 12.59 -1.54 -0.64
C VAL A 151 13.85 -1.53 0.23
N ASN A 152 14.08 -2.58 1.01
CA ASN A 152 15.31 -2.68 1.80
C ASN A 152 16.56 -2.84 0.92
N ASP A 153 16.47 -3.50 -0.23
CA ASP A 153 17.55 -3.51 -1.21
C ASP A 153 17.86 -2.11 -1.72
N ALA A 154 16.84 -1.34 -2.12
CA ALA A 154 17.01 0.04 -2.55
C ALA A 154 17.66 0.90 -1.46
N ARG A 155 17.26 0.71 -0.19
CA ARG A 155 17.86 1.40 0.97
C ARG A 155 19.31 0.96 1.22
N ARG A 156 19.68 -0.30 0.96
CA ARG A 156 21.07 -0.77 1.05
C ARG A 156 21.93 -0.18 -0.05
N LEU A 157 21.41 -0.15 -1.29
CA LEU A 157 22.08 0.51 -2.41
C LEU A 157 22.33 1.99 -2.13
N ALA A 158 21.35 2.71 -1.58
CA ALA A 158 21.53 4.11 -1.19
C ALA A 158 22.70 4.26 -0.19
N ARG A 159 22.76 3.41 0.86
CA ARG A 159 23.84 3.48 1.86
C ARG A 159 25.23 3.26 1.27
N VAL A 160 25.40 2.25 0.42
CA VAL A 160 26.74 1.96 -0.15
C VAL A 160 27.20 3.02 -1.15
N ASN A 161 26.25 3.81 -1.68
CA ASN A 161 26.54 4.95 -2.54
C ASN A 161 26.60 6.28 -1.76
N GLY A 162 26.57 6.26 -0.41
CA GLY A 162 26.70 7.46 0.43
C GLY A 162 25.48 8.36 0.43
N GLU A 163 24.30 7.83 0.06
CA GLU A 163 23.06 8.60 -0.01
C GLU A 163 22.09 8.23 1.13
N ASP A 164 21.13 9.12 1.43
CA ASP A 164 20.20 8.91 2.54
C ASP A 164 19.20 7.78 2.23
N PRO A 165 19.29 6.62 2.91
CA PRO A 165 18.38 5.49 2.72
C PRO A 165 16.98 5.74 3.27
N ASN A 166 16.73 6.88 3.90
CA ASN A 166 15.45 7.25 4.49
C ASN A 166 14.74 8.38 3.71
N SER A 167 15.37 8.93 2.66
CA SER A 167 14.73 9.81 1.70
C SER A 167 13.92 9.00 0.69
N TRP A 168 12.64 9.31 0.53
CA TRP A 168 11.80 8.63 -0.47
C TRP A 168 12.30 8.86 -1.90
N GLU A 169 12.76 10.04 -2.21
CA GLU A 169 13.31 10.35 -3.54
C GLU A 169 14.48 9.42 -3.89
N VAL A 170 15.39 9.24 -2.94
CA VAL A 170 16.56 8.35 -3.11
C VAL A 170 16.11 6.90 -3.24
N VAL A 171 15.25 6.43 -2.34
CA VAL A 171 14.74 5.05 -2.36
C VAL A 171 13.99 4.74 -3.65
N ALA A 172 13.14 5.66 -4.12
CA ALA A 172 12.40 5.52 -5.37
C ALA A 172 13.33 5.40 -6.58
N ARG A 173 14.40 6.19 -6.61
CA ARG A 173 15.42 6.10 -7.66
C ARG A 173 16.11 4.74 -7.66
N TYR A 174 16.56 4.24 -6.50
CA TYR A 174 17.19 2.93 -6.43
C TYR A 174 16.23 1.77 -6.73
N LEU A 175 14.94 1.90 -6.43
CA LEU A 175 13.93 0.95 -6.89
C LEU A 175 13.87 0.88 -8.43
N GLN A 176 13.99 2.01 -9.11
CA GLN A 176 14.05 2.06 -10.58
C GLN A 176 15.35 1.47 -11.13
N LEU A 177 16.48 1.85 -10.55
CA LEU A 177 17.81 1.38 -10.95
C LEU A 177 17.96 -0.13 -10.77
N LYS A 178 17.26 -0.74 -9.83
CA LYS A 178 17.22 -2.20 -9.65
C LYS A 178 16.68 -3.00 -10.84
N ALA A 179 16.18 -2.39 -11.89
CA ALA A 179 15.88 -3.06 -13.15
C ALA A 179 17.16 -3.41 -13.95
N GLN A 180 18.29 -2.75 -13.68
CA GLN A 180 19.55 -2.83 -14.40
C GLN A 180 20.52 -3.81 -13.70
N PRO A 181 21.31 -4.63 -14.47
CA PRO A 181 22.25 -5.60 -13.90
C PRO A 181 23.23 -5.00 -12.89
N GLU A 182 23.80 -3.84 -13.20
CA GLU A 182 24.74 -3.12 -12.35
C GLU A 182 24.25 -2.96 -10.91
N TYR A 183 22.92 -2.80 -10.71
CA TYR A 183 22.32 -2.60 -9.41
C TYR A 183 21.76 -3.88 -8.80
N TYR A 184 21.06 -4.72 -9.57
CA TYR A 184 20.45 -5.91 -8.96
C TYR A 184 21.46 -7.05 -8.71
N GLU A 185 22.63 -7.04 -9.35
CA GLU A 185 23.73 -7.98 -9.10
C GLU A 185 24.71 -7.50 -8.01
N ASN A 186 24.50 -6.29 -7.49
CA ASN A 186 25.31 -5.77 -6.39
C ASN A 186 25.18 -6.67 -5.14
N GLU A 187 26.30 -6.91 -4.45
CA GLU A 187 26.40 -7.81 -3.29
C GLU A 187 25.43 -7.50 -2.14
N VAL A 188 25.02 -6.24 -2.00
CA VAL A 188 24.07 -5.82 -0.95
C VAL A 188 22.62 -6.12 -1.31
N VAL A 189 22.33 -6.49 -2.54
CA VAL A 189 20.98 -6.82 -3.02
C VAL A 189 20.65 -8.27 -2.70
N LYS A 190 19.51 -8.49 -2.02
CA LYS A 190 19.06 -9.82 -1.58
C LYS A 190 17.84 -10.35 -2.34
N CYS A 191 17.04 -9.46 -2.93
CA CYS A 191 15.80 -9.81 -3.62
C CYS A 191 15.93 -9.72 -5.15
N GLY A 192 17.16 -9.50 -5.67
CA GLY A 192 17.46 -9.49 -7.09
C GLY A 192 16.74 -8.37 -7.87
N ARG A 193 16.53 -8.62 -9.16
CA ARG A 193 15.95 -7.67 -10.10
C ARG A 193 14.55 -7.22 -9.70
N PHE A 194 14.27 -5.91 -9.90
CA PHE A 194 12.94 -5.34 -9.67
C PHE A 194 12.48 -4.50 -10.88
N THR A 195 11.38 -4.90 -11.49
CA THR A 195 10.82 -4.23 -12.68
C THR A 195 9.49 -3.51 -12.38
N GLY A 196 8.97 -3.61 -11.16
CA GLY A 196 7.69 -3.03 -10.72
C GLY A 196 7.77 -1.58 -10.26
N SER A 197 8.92 -0.90 -10.41
CA SER A 197 9.16 0.43 -9.82
C SER A 197 8.15 1.49 -10.26
N ARG A 198 7.79 1.53 -11.56
CA ARG A 198 6.79 2.49 -12.06
C ARG A 198 5.46 2.35 -11.32
N GLN A 199 5.00 1.11 -11.15
CA GLN A 199 3.74 0.84 -10.46
C GLN A 199 3.81 1.22 -8.98
N THR A 200 4.93 0.87 -8.32
CA THR A 200 5.12 1.20 -6.91
C THR A 200 5.17 2.72 -6.67
N LEU A 201 5.85 3.47 -7.55
CA LEU A 201 5.90 4.93 -7.44
C LEU A 201 4.53 5.57 -7.67
N ALA A 202 3.79 5.11 -8.68
CA ALA A 202 2.41 5.56 -8.92
C ALA A 202 1.52 5.24 -7.72
N TYR A 203 1.58 4.00 -7.21
CA TYR A 203 0.86 3.58 -6.02
C TYR A 203 1.07 4.51 -4.82
N VAL A 204 2.32 4.82 -4.50
CA VAL A 204 2.66 5.70 -3.37
C VAL A 204 2.04 7.08 -3.56
N ASN A 205 2.15 7.66 -4.75
CA ASN A 205 1.61 8.99 -5.03
C ASN A 205 0.07 8.99 -4.96
N ASP A 206 -0.58 7.99 -5.55
CA ASP A 206 -2.05 7.89 -5.60
C ASP A 206 -2.64 7.70 -4.19
N VAL A 207 -2.05 6.79 -3.39
CA VAL A 207 -2.51 6.55 -2.01
C VAL A 207 -2.32 7.78 -1.14
N ILE A 208 -1.18 8.47 -1.21
CA ILE A 208 -0.93 9.70 -0.43
C ILE A 208 -1.92 10.79 -0.85
N GLY A 209 -2.08 11.04 -2.15
CA GLY A 209 -3.00 12.06 -2.65
C GLY A 209 -4.45 11.80 -2.21
N ARG A 210 -4.87 10.53 -2.21
CA ARG A 210 -6.19 10.13 -1.73
C ARG A 210 -6.32 10.24 -0.21
N TYR A 211 -5.32 9.83 0.53
CA TYR A 211 -5.27 9.99 1.98
C TYR A 211 -5.42 11.47 2.39
N ASP A 212 -4.69 12.37 1.70
CA ASP A 212 -4.80 13.81 1.94
C ASP A 212 -6.22 14.32 1.68
N LYS A 213 -6.90 13.82 0.64
CA LYS A 213 -8.30 14.16 0.35
C LYS A 213 -9.24 13.63 1.45
N TYR A 214 -9.07 12.37 1.86
CA TYR A 214 -9.87 11.77 2.94
C TYR A 214 -9.69 12.47 4.28
N CYS A 215 -8.48 12.97 4.59
CA CYS A 215 -8.24 13.78 5.77
C CYS A 215 -9.01 15.11 5.79
N ARG A 216 -9.33 15.65 4.61
CA ARG A 216 -10.12 16.90 4.50
C ARG A 216 -11.62 16.68 4.66
N VAL A 217 -12.13 15.54 4.21
CA VAL A 217 -13.59 15.27 4.18
C VAL A 217 -14.06 14.40 5.34
N ALA A 218 -13.25 13.50 5.84
CA ALA A 218 -13.57 12.63 6.97
C ALA A 218 -13.04 13.24 8.27
N VAL A 219 -13.94 13.80 9.08
CA VAL A 219 -13.61 14.33 10.40
C VAL A 219 -13.18 13.17 11.32
N ARG A 220 -12.25 13.46 12.25
CA ARG A 220 -11.73 12.47 13.22
C ARG A 220 -12.81 11.99 14.16
#